data_a1f260f1fc40112feed155378bf7ea87
#
_entry.id   a1f260f1fc40112feed155378bf7ea87
#
_cell.length_a   1.000
_cell.length_b   1.000
_cell.length_c   1.000
_cell.angle_alpha   90.00
_cell.angle_beta   90.00
_cell.angle_gamma   90.00
#
_symmetry.space_group_name_H-M   'P 1'
#
loop_
_entity.id
_entity.type
_entity.pdbx_description
1 polymer ?
#
loop_
_entity_poly.entity_id
_entity_poly.type
_entity_poly.pdbx_seq_one_letter_code
_entity_poly.pdbx_strand_id
1 'polypeptide(L)'
;MSKEIRLKKGLNINLLGEADKVYASVKPTDNYVVKPTDFHGLTPKLAVKVGDKVKAGTALFFDKYNDKVNFSSPVSGEVTDIVRGAKRKVLEVVIKADAEIAYEGFTTATADSLSREQIIDSMLKAGVWPFVRQKPYDIIANPTDMPKAIFVSAFNTAPLTIDNDFALYGMDELFQKGLDYVVKLTTGKTHLNIDGNTNPSKVFTQAKGVEINKISGAHPAGNVGVQMHHIDPINKGEVVWYLEPQDIIAIARLFTEGKYDISRIIALGGAQVAKPRYYRTISGASIANLLVNNLKEGDNRVISGDILSGQQIDENGTLGFYHTTVTVIEEGKEQEFLGWILPGMHKFSASKTFLSWLTPSKKYALNANMHGEERAYVVTGEYEKVLPMDIYPTQLIKACMFEDIELMENLGIYEVSPEDLALCEFVCTSKIEVQSIIRHGLDLVRKENS
;
A
#
# COMPACT_ATOMS: atom_id res chain seq x y z
N MET A 1 5.88 19.32 -18.26
CA MET A 1 7.36 19.25 -18.19
C MET A 1 7.75 18.36 -17.02
N SER A 2 8.63 17.41 -17.27
CA SER A 2 9.17 16.54 -16.19
C SER A 2 9.81 17.39 -15.11
N LYS A 3 9.50 17.07 -13.84
CA LYS A 3 10.08 17.75 -12.68
C LYS A 3 11.23 16.89 -12.10
N GLU A 4 12.26 17.55 -11.59
CA GLU A 4 13.27 16.94 -10.74
C GLU A 4 13.16 17.55 -9.35
N ILE A 5 12.80 16.71 -8.37
CA ILE A 5 12.46 17.12 -7.01
C ILE A 5 13.42 16.44 -6.04
N ARG A 6 14.06 17.24 -5.18
CA ARG A 6 14.94 16.74 -4.14
C ARG A 6 14.39 17.07 -2.76
N LEU A 7 13.96 16.05 -2.05
CA LEU A 7 13.45 16.16 -0.69
C LEU A 7 14.60 16.19 0.30
N LYS A 8 14.54 17.13 1.25
CA LYS A 8 15.60 17.33 2.25
C LYS A 8 15.28 16.72 3.60
N LYS A 9 13.99 16.55 3.91
CA LYS A 9 13.49 15.96 5.15
C LYS A 9 13.19 14.49 4.93
N GLY A 10 13.17 13.71 6.00
CA GLY A 10 12.91 12.28 5.96
C GLY A 10 13.91 11.50 6.78
N LEU A 11 13.73 10.18 6.86
CA LEU A 11 14.60 9.29 7.61
C LEU A 11 14.64 7.90 6.96
N ASN A 12 15.83 7.43 6.63
CA ASN A 12 16.03 6.05 6.21
C ASN A 12 16.30 5.17 7.44
N ILE A 13 15.55 4.10 7.59
CA ILE A 13 15.74 3.10 8.64
C ILE A 13 16.38 1.88 7.99
N ASN A 14 17.69 1.73 8.17
CA ASN A 14 18.45 0.65 7.55
C ASN A 14 18.23 -0.66 8.29
N LEU A 15 17.38 -1.54 7.77
CA LEU A 15 17.05 -2.82 8.37
C LEU A 15 17.80 -3.98 7.73
N LEU A 16 18.02 -5.04 8.52
CA LEU A 16 18.48 -6.34 8.04
C LEU A 16 17.31 -7.11 7.43
N GLY A 17 17.63 -7.96 6.42
CA GLY A 17 16.67 -8.87 5.83
C GLY A 17 15.97 -8.31 4.58
N GLU A 18 16.61 -7.41 3.85
CA GLU A 18 16.19 -7.02 2.52
C GLU A 18 16.10 -8.24 1.59
N ALA A 19 15.06 -8.32 0.77
CA ALA A 19 14.85 -9.45 -0.12
C ALA A 19 15.90 -9.50 -1.23
N ASP A 20 16.59 -10.61 -1.36
CA ASP A 20 17.49 -10.87 -2.49
C ASP A 20 16.71 -10.83 -3.81
N LYS A 21 17.26 -10.18 -4.83
CA LYS A 21 16.64 -10.06 -6.17
C LYS A 21 16.66 -11.41 -6.93
N VAL A 22 16.02 -12.40 -6.33
CA VAL A 22 15.90 -13.77 -6.86
C VAL A 22 14.45 -14.23 -6.69
N TYR A 23 13.86 -14.74 -7.76
CA TYR A 23 12.56 -15.39 -7.70
C TYR A 23 12.66 -16.78 -7.09
N ALA A 24 11.88 -17.04 -6.08
CA ALA A 24 11.70 -18.37 -5.52
C ALA A 24 10.32 -18.93 -5.89
N SER A 25 10.27 -20.23 -6.11
CA SER A 25 9.00 -20.94 -6.28
C SER A 25 8.39 -21.22 -4.91
N VAL A 26 7.08 -21.08 -4.84
CA VAL A 26 6.27 -21.46 -3.68
C VAL A 26 5.12 -22.35 -4.14
N LYS A 27 4.78 -23.34 -3.33
CA LYS A 27 3.58 -24.14 -3.58
C LYS A 27 2.35 -23.26 -3.49
N PRO A 28 1.44 -23.24 -4.49
CA PRO A 28 0.19 -22.52 -4.38
C PRO A 28 -0.58 -22.89 -3.11
N THR A 29 -1.29 -21.95 -2.56
CA THR A 29 -2.20 -22.22 -1.45
C THR A 29 -3.50 -22.81 -1.96
N ASP A 30 -4.17 -23.61 -1.11
CA ASP A 30 -5.49 -24.15 -1.45
C ASP A 30 -6.60 -23.13 -1.22
N ASN A 31 -6.39 -22.19 -0.29
CA ASN A 31 -7.39 -21.20 0.10
C ASN A 31 -6.92 -19.79 -0.22
N TYR A 32 -7.85 -19.00 -0.76
CA TYR A 32 -7.69 -17.58 -1.01
C TYR A 32 -8.77 -16.81 -0.27
N VAL A 33 -8.42 -15.63 0.20
CA VAL A 33 -9.33 -14.81 1.01
C VAL A 33 -9.43 -13.42 0.43
N VAL A 34 -10.65 -12.92 0.27
CA VAL A 34 -10.92 -11.52 -0.05
C VAL A 34 -11.53 -10.88 1.18
N LYS A 35 -10.88 -9.82 1.68
CA LYS A 35 -11.26 -9.12 2.91
C LYS A 35 -11.92 -7.79 2.58
N PRO A 36 -13.22 -7.60 2.85
CA PRO A 36 -13.82 -6.27 2.71
C PRO A 36 -13.15 -5.20 3.59
N THR A 37 -12.47 -5.62 4.65
CA THR A 37 -11.73 -4.74 5.57
C THR A 37 -10.47 -4.13 4.99
N ASP A 38 -9.93 -4.70 3.90
CA ASP A 38 -8.78 -4.13 3.17
C ASP A 38 -9.18 -2.85 2.41
N PHE A 39 -10.48 -2.61 2.23
CA PHE A 39 -11.02 -1.48 1.48
C PHE A 39 -11.65 -0.47 2.43
N HIS A 40 -10.92 0.61 2.69
CA HIS A 40 -11.38 1.61 3.64
C HIS A 40 -12.67 2.29 3.17
N GLY A 41 -13.61 2.47 4.10
CA GLY A 41 -14.90 3.10 3.84
C GLY A 41 -15.91 2.23 3.09
N LEU A 42 -15.58 0.98 2.77
CA LEU A 42 -16.48 0.04 2.10
C LEU A 42 -17.56 -0.49 3.03
N THR A 43 -18.80 -0.54 2.55
CA THR A 43 -19.90 -1.29 3.16
C THR A 43 -20.29 -2.46 2.24
N PRO A 44 -19.79 -3.68 2.49
CA PRO A 44 -19.94 -4.79 1.55
C PRO A 44 -21.36 -5.33 1.54
N LYS A 45 -21.88 -5.61 0.33
CA LYS A 45 -23.10 -6.40 0.11
C LYS A 45 -22.71 -7.65 -0.69
N LEU A 46 -22.94 -8.82 -0.09
CA LEU A 46 -22.55 -10.10 -0.68
C LEU A 46 -23.34 -10.38 -1.97
N ALA A 47 -22.62 -10.87 -2.98
CA ALA A 47 -23.17 -11.38 -4.23
C ALA A 47 -23.18 -12.92 -4.25
N VAL A 48 -22.48 -13.57 -3.31
CA VAL A 48 -22.33 -15.03 -3.21
C VAL A 48 -22.72 -15.54 -1.83
N LYS A 49 -22.91 -16.85 -1.71
CA LYS A 49 -23.12 -17.60 -0.48
C LYS A 49 -22.15 -18.78 -0.39
N VAL A 50 -22.02 -19.37 0.78
CA VAL A 50 -21.25 -20.60 0.99
C VAL A 50 -21.79 -21.72 0.11
N GLY A 51 -20.89 -22.44 -0.56
CA GLY A 51 -21.18 -23.50 -1.52
C GLY A 51 -21.27 -23.02 -2.98
N ASP A 52 -21.27 -21.73 -3.25
CA ASP A 52 -21.29 -21.24 -4.63
C ASP A 52 -19.95 -21.51 -5.33
N LYS A 53 -20.01 -21.91 -6.60
CA LYS A 53 -18.85 -22.01 -7.49
C LYS A 53 -18.62 -20.68 -8.17
N VAL A 54 -17.36 -20.26 -8.16
CA VAL A 54 -16.90 -18.98 -8.75
C VAL A 54 -15.72 -19.20 -9.69
N LYS A 55 -15.53 -18.28 -10.61
CA LYS A 55 -14.33 -18.18 -11.45
C LYS A 55 -13.52 -16.96 -11.03
N ALA A 56 -12.26 -16.90 -11.44
CA ALA A 56 -11.47 -15.66 -11.30
C ALA A 56 -12.18 -14.54 -12.08
N GLY A 57 -12.58 -13.46 -11.38
CA GLY A 57 -13.39 -12.39 -11.94
C GLY A 57 -14.88 -12.43 -11.59
N THR A 58 -15.40 -13.52 -10.99
CA THR A 58 -16.78 -13.53 -10.47
C THR A 58 -16.91 -12.59 -9.28
N ALA A 59 -17.88 -11.69 -9.26
CA ALA A 59 -18.11 -10.77 -8.16
C ALA A 59 -18.50 -11.52 -6.87
N LEU A 60 -17.75 -11.31 -5.78
CA LEU A 60 -18.04 -11.87 -4.46
C LEU A 60 -18.93 -10.95 -3.62
N PHE A 61 -18.69 -9.67 -3.72
CA PHE A 61 -19.47 -8.61 -3.09
C PHE A 61 -19.28 -7.30 -3.85
N PHE A 62 -20.10 -6.33 -3.55
CA PHE A 62 -20.04 -4.97 -4.09
C PHE A 62 -20.27 -3.93 -2.99
N ASP A 63 -19.98 -2.67 -3.28
CA ASP A 63 -20.23 -1.59 -2.33
C ASP A 63 -21.73 -1.28 -2.27
N LYS A 64 -22.31 -1.29 -1.06
CA LYS A 64 -23.73 -0.98 -0.83
C LYS A 64 -24.14 0.40 -1.35
N TYR A 65 -23.23 1.37 -1.31
CA TYR A 65 -23.48 2.77 -1.70
C TYR A 65 -23.09 3.05 -3.16
N ASN A 66 -22.32 2.15 -3.78
CA ASN A 66 -21.99 2.20 -5.20
C ASN A 66 -21.98 0.77 -5.76
N ASP A 67 -23.16 0.26 -6.12
CA ASP A 67 -23.38 -1.12 -6.52
C ASP A 67 -22.68 -1.54 -7.82
N LYS A 68 -22.09 -0.59 -8.54
CA LYS A 68 -21.24 -0.86 -9.72
C LYS A 68 -19.83 -1.30 -9.35
N VAL A 69 -19.35 -0.97 -8.15
CA VAL A 69 -18.00 -1.33 -7.70
C VAL A 69 -17.97 -2.76 -7.19
N ASN A 70 -17.54 -3.68 -8.05
CA ASN A 70 -17.42 -5.10 -7.74
C ASN A 70 -16.06 -5.44 -7.14
N PHE A 71 -16.08 -6.43 -6.25
CA PHE A 71 -14.90 -7.07 -5.67
C PHE A 71 -14.93 -8.54 -6.05
N SER A 72 -14.02 -8.93 -6.93
CA SER A 72 -14.08 -10.20 -7.61
C SER A 72 -13.19 -11.26 -6.98
N SER A 73 -13.54 -12.54 -7.22
CA SER A 73 -12.73 -13.68 -6.80
C SER A 73 -11.38 -13.67 -7.53
N PRO A 74 -10.25 -13.83 -6.80
CA PRO A 74 -8.93 -13.92 -7.41
C PRO A 74 -8.66 -15.23 -8.14
N VAL A 75 -9.44 -16.27 -7.83
CA VAL A 75 -9.27 -17.63 -8.34
C VAL A 75 -10.63 -18.25 -8.67
N SER A 76 -10.63 -19.36 -9.45
CA SER A 76 -11.81 -20.23 -9.54
C SER A 76 -11.83 -21.22 -8.41
N GLY A 77 -13.04 -21.61 -7.99
CA GLY A 77 -13.21 -22.57 -6.91
C GLY A 77 -14.57 -22.50 -6.25
N GLU A 78 -14.63 -22.91 -5.00
CA GLU A 78 -15.84 -22.90 -4.18
C GLU A 78 -15.70 -21.93 -3.01
N VAL A 79 -16.72 -21.11 -2.78
CA VAL A 79 -16.83 -20.30 -1.57
C VAL A 79 -17.10 -21.24 -0.38
N THR A 80 -16.07 -21.47 0.43
CA THR A 80 -16.14 -22.42 1.55
C THR A 80 -16.60 -21.80 2.85
N ASP A 81 -16.33 -20.50 3.04
CA ASP A 81 -16.72 -19.78 4.24
C ASP A 81 -16.90 -18.28 3.99
N ILE A 82 -17.74 -17.66 4.82
CA ILE A 82 -17.93 -16.21 4.91
C ILE A 82 -17.82 -15.82 6.38
N VAL A 83 -16.62 -15.43 6.80
CA VAL A 83 -16.32 -15.10 8.18
C VAL A 83 -17.00 -13.78 8.56
N ARG A 84 -17.66 -13.76 9.70
CA ARG A 84 -18.36 -12.58 10.21
C ARG A 84 -17.89 -12.21 11.60
N GLY A 85 -17.70 -10.93 11.81
CA GLY A 85 -17.39 -10.34 13.10
C GLY A 85 -18.61 -9.79 13.83
N ALA A 86 -18.34 -8.91 14.77
CA ALA A 86 -19.37 -8.20 15.54
C ALA A 86 -20.38 -7.51 14.61
N LYS A 87 -21.66 -7.45 15.05
CA LYS A 87 -22.79 -6.89 14.29
C LYS A 87 -22.93 -7.49 12.89
N ARG A 88 -22.52 -8.74 12.68
CA ARG A 88 -22.55 -9.47 11.39
C ARG A 88 -21.71 -8.83 10.27
N LYS A 89 -20.73 -7.96 10.61
CA LYS A 89 -19.80 -7.38 9.63
C LYS A 89 -19.07 -8.53 8.91
N VAL A 90 -19.07 -8.53 7.58
CA VAL A 90 -18.31 -9.49 6.78
C VAL A 90 -16.83 -9.13 6.93
N LEU A 91 -16.03 -10.08 7.40
CA LEU A 91 -14.59 -9.92 7.57
C LEU A 91 -13.83 -10.55 6.41
N GLU A 92 -14.25 -11.77 6.00
CA GLU A 92 -13.55 -12.56 4.99
C GLU A 92 -14.53 -13.34 4.14
N VAL A 93 -14.21 -13.48 2.85
CA VAL A 93 -14.81 -14.47 1.93
C VAL A 93 -13.70 -15.42 1.54
N VAL A 94 -13.86 -16.70 1.91
CA VAL A 94 -12.84 -17.74 1.71
C VAL A 94 -13.22 -18.58 0.50
N ILE A 95 -12.28 -18.72 -0.44
CA ILE A 95 -12.43 -19.50 -1.66
C ILE A 95 -11.40 -20.64 -1.64
N LYS A 96 -11.87 -21.88 -1.73
CA LYS A 96 -11.02 -23.04 -1.99
C LYS A 96 -10.79 -23.14 -3.48
N ALA A 97 -9.55 -22.95 -3.90
CA ALA A 97 -9.20 -22.87 -5.32
C ALA A 97 -9.32 -24.21 -6.04
N ASP A 98 -9.68 -24.18 -7.30
CA ASP A 98 -9.54 -25.31 -8.21
C ASP A 98 -8.05 -25.58 -8.52
N ALA A 99 -7.73 -26.77 -8.99
CA ALA A 99 -6.38 -27.14 -9.40
C ALA A 99 -5.88 -26.32 -10.59
N GLU A 100 -6.79 -25.98 -11.51
CA GLU A 100 -6.55 -25.07 -12.63
C GLU A 100 -7.52 -23.90 -12.55
N ILE A 101 -6.99 -22.67 -12.65
CA ILE A 101 -7.78 -21.47 -12.52
C ILE A 101 -8.55 -21.19 -13.81
N ALA A 102 -9.88 -21.22 -13.72
CA ALA A 102 -10.79 -20.78 -14.78
C ALA A 102 -11.14 -19.29 -14.59
N TYR A 103 -11.16 -18.53 -15.67
CA TYR A 103 -11.44 -17.11 -15.67
C TYR A 103 -12.83 -16.80 -16.20
N GLU A 104 -13.47 -15.74 -15.69
CA GLU A 104 -14.55 -15.07 -16.42
C GLU A 104 -13.97 -14.45 -17.68
N GLY A 105 -14.75 -14.51 -18.77
CA GLY A 105 -14.36 -13.89 -20.05
C GLY A 105 -14.82 -12.44 -20.12
N PHE A 106 -13.87 -11.52 -20.29
CA PHE A 106 -14.15 -10.11 -20.51
C PHE A 106 -13.77 -9.72 -21.96
N THR A 107 -14.41 -8.67 -22.46
CA THR A 107 -14.13 -8.18 -23.82
C THR A 107 -12.76 -7.53 -23.88
N THR A 108 -11.93 -7.99 -24.81
CA THR A 108 -10.66 -7.36 -25.13
C THR A 108 -10.86 -6.22 -26.13
N ALA A 109 -10.13 -5.12 -25.94
CA ALA A 109 -10.17 -3.98 -26.86
C ALA A 109 -8.91 -3.14 -26.68
N THR A 110 -8.45 -2.44 -27.70
CA THR A 110 -7.33 -1.50 -27.59
C THR A 110 -7.77 -0.20 -26.93
N ALA A 111 -6.85 0.47 -26.24
CA ALA A 111 -7.14 1.73 -25.56
C ALA A 111 -7.74 2.77 -26.53
N ASP A 112 -7.23 2.86 -27.76
CA ASP A 112 -7.67 3.85 -28.75
C ASP A 112 -9.14 3.65 -29.18
N SER A 113 -9.64 2.43 -29.12
CA SER A 113 -11.02 2.10 -29.52
C SER A 113 -12.07 2.35 -28.43
N LEU A 114 -11.65 2.67 -27.21
CA LEU A 114 -12.55 2.82 -26.05
C LEU A 114 -12.64 4.27 -25.61
N SER A 115 -13.86 4.68 -25.22
CA SER A 115 -14.06 5.90 -24.44
C SER A 115 -13.68 5.70 -22.97
N ARG A 116 -13.52 6.81 -22.22
CA ARG A 116 -13.29 6.78 -20.77
C ARG A 116 -14.33 5.95 -20.04
N GLU A 117 -15.60 6.18 -20.34
CA GLU A 117 -16.76 5.52 -19.73
C GLU A 117 -16.72 4.00 -19.99
N GLN A 118 -16.35 3.59 -21.20
CA GLN A 118 -16.25 2.17 -21.57
C GLN A 118 -15.09 1.48 -20.81
N ILE A 119 -13.97 2.19 -20.62
CA ILE A 119 -12.84 1.69 -19.81
C ILE A 119 -13.30 1.51 -18.35
N ILE A 120 -13.93 2.53 -17.77
CA ILE A 120 -14.46 2.47 -16.39
C ILE A 120 -15.46 1.33 -16.23
N ASP A 121 -16.43 1.20 -17.12
CA ASP A 121 -17.45 0.15 -17.05
C ASP A 121 -16.83 -1.26 -17.13
N SER A 122 -15.82 -1.44 -17.97
CA SER A 122 -15.09 -2.72 -18.08
C SER A 122 -14.31 -3.03 -16.79
N MET A 123 -13.63 -2.03 -16.21
CA MET A 123 -12.89 -2.18 -14.96
C MET A 123 -13.83 -2.48 -13.78
N LEU A 124 -14.98 -1.81 -13.70
CA LEU A 124 -16.00 -2.03 -12.68
C LEU A 124 -16.57 -3.45 -12.76
N LYS A 125 -16.96 -3.88 -13.97
CA LYS A 125 -17.49 -5.23 -14.22
C LYS A 125 -16.52 -6.33 -13.82
N ALA A 126 -15.24 -6.17 -14.19
CA ALA A 126 -14.21 -7.17 -13.92
C ALA A 126 -13.74 -7.18 -12.45
N GLY A 127 -13.97 -6.10 -11.69
CA GLY A 127 -13.49 -5.96 -10.32
C GLY A 127 -12.04 -5.49 -10.21
N VAL A 128 -11.48 -4.88 -11.27
CA VAL A 128 -10.17 -4.21 -11.21
C VAL A 128 -10.25 -2.74 -10.78
N TRP A 129 -11.47 -2.17 -10.74
CA TRP A 129 -11.65 -0.80 -10.30
C TRP A 129 -11.12 -0.51 -8.88
N PRO A 130 -11.19 -1.40 -7.89
CA PRO A 130 -10.64 -1.17 -6.56
C PRO A 130 -9.12 -0.86 -6.53
N PHE A 131 -8.38 -1.12 -7.58
CA PHE A 131 -6.98 -0.71 -7.70
C PHE A 131 -6.81 0.80 -7.88
N VAL A 132 -7.83 1.49 -8.40
CA VAL A 132 -7.82 2.95 -8.52
C VAL A 132 -8.21 3.55 -7.18
N ARG A 133 -7.25 4.17 -6.51
CA ARG A 133 -7.46 4.84 -5.23
C ARG A 133 -7.49 6.35 -5.42
N GLN A 134 -8.08 7.06 -4.48
CA GLN A 134 -8.17 8.52 -4.54
C GLN A 134 -7.72 9.20 -3.25
N LYS A 135 -7.17 10.38 -3.41
CA LYS A 135 -7.10 11.41 -2.40
C LYS A 135 -8.02 12.57 -2.79
N PRO A 136 -8.62 13.28 -1.81
CA PRO A 136 -8.52 13.08 -0.37
C PRO A 136 -9.15 11.76 0.09
N TYR A 137 -8.96 11.46 1.36
CA TYR A 137 -9.53 10.35 2.15
C TYR A 137 -8.85 8.98 2.00
N ASP A 138 -8.01 8.78 0.99
CA ASP A 138 -7.31 7.49 0.76
C ASP A 138 -8.29 6.30 0.74
N ILE A 139 -9.19 6.33 -0.24
CA ILE A 139 -10.26 5.36 -0.47
C ILE A 139 -10.26 4.91 -1.94
N ILE A 140 -11.12 3.95 -2.28
CA ILE A 140 -11.38 3.60 -3.69
C ILE A 140 -11.96 4.81 -4.41
N ALA A 141 -11.46 5.07 -5.62
CA ALA A 141 -11.90 6.18 -6.44
C ALA A 141 -13.40 6.07 -6.79
N ASN A 142 -14.09 7.19 -6.71
CA ASN A 142 -15.46 7.27 -7.21
C ASN A 142 -15.44 7.31 -8.74
N PRO A 143 -16.01 6.32 -9.45
CA PRO A 143 -15.93 6.22 -10.91
C PRO A 143 -16.61 7.37 -11.65
N THR A 144 -17.49 8.13 -10.98
CA THR A 144 -18.16 9.30 -11.58
C THR A 144 -17.32 10.55 -11.54
N ASP A 145 -16.29 10.61 -10.70
CA ASP A 145 -15.45 11.78 -10.56
C ASP A 145 -14.49 11.92 -11.75
N MET A 146 -14.11 13.16 -12.05
CA MET A 146 -13.03 13.47 -12.98
C MET A 146 -11.80 13.90 -12.17
N PRO A 147 -10.77 13.06 -12.05
CA PRO A 147 -9.60 13.46 -11.28
C PRO A 147 -8.82 14.55 -11.99
N LYS A 148 -8.28 15.51 -11.21
CA LYS A 148 -7.42 16.56 -11.73
C LYS A 148 -6.10 16.01 -12.29
N ALA A 149 -5.62 14.89 -11.72
CA ALA A 149 -4.43 14.18 -12.17
C ALA A 149 -4.46 12.72 -11.70
N ILE A 150 -3.62 11.88 -12.33
CA ILE A 150 -3.38 10.50 -11.89
C ILE A 150 -1.89 10.35 -11.57
N PHE A 151 -1.58 9.68 -10.47
CA PHE A 151 -0.21 9.45 -10.02
C PHE A 151 0.12 7.96 -9.94
N VAL A 152 1.34 7.63 -10.36
CA VAL A 152 1.93 6.30 -10.21
C VAL A 152 3.31 6.48 -9.60
N SER A 153 3.54 5.94 -8.40
CA SER A 153 4.87 5.89 -7.81
C SER A 153 5.56 4.59 -8.23
N ALA A 154 6.62 4.70 -9.03
CA ALA A 154 7.37 3.54 -9.52
C ALA A 154 8.36 2.99 -8.47
N PHE A 155 8.53 3.64 -7.33
CA PHE A 155 9.49 3.25 -6.30
C PHE A 155 8.94 3.41 -4.90
N ASN A 156 9.46 2.63 -3.98
CA ASN A 156 9.17 2.68 -2.56
C ASN A 156 10.42 3.07 -1.78
N THR A 157 10.25 3.74 -0.66
CA THR A 157 11.35 4.14 0.23
C THR A 157 11.17 3.65 1.66
N ALA A 158 10.03 3.03 1.99
CA ALA A 158 9.84 2.38 3.28
C ALA A 158 10.79 1.17 3.40
N PRO A 159 11.24 0.85 4.62
CA PRO A 159 12.20 -0.23 4.81
C PRO A 159 11.68 -1.58 4.36
N LEU A 160 12.54 -2.39 3.72
CA LEU A 160 12.27 -3.77 3.29
C LEU A 160 11.15 -3.93 2.26
N THR A 161 10.68 -2.85 1.67
CA THR A 161 9.64 -2.90 0.63
C THR A 161 10.15 -3.49 -0.68
N ILE A 162 9.19 -3.87 -1.52
CA ILE A 162 9.45 -4.39 -2.86
C ILE A 162 10.24 -3.38 -3.72
N ASP A 163 11.16 -3.89 -4.51
CA ASP A 163 11.81 -3.15 -5.60
C ASP A 163 11.00 -3.34 -6.89
N ASN A 164 10.31 -2.29 -7.32
CA ASN A 164 9.47 -2.33 -8.51
C ASN A 164 10.27 -2.46 -9.82
N ASP A 165 11.54 -1.99 -9.86
CA ASP A 165 12.41 -2.20 -11.02
C ASP A 165 12.70 -3.69 -11.25
N PHE A 166 12.88 -4.45 -10.16
CA PHE A 166 13.05 -5.89 -10.23
C PHE A 166 11.72 -6.61 -10.48
N ALA A 167 10.66 -6.21 -9.78
CA ALA A 167 9.36 -6.88 -9.87
C ALA A 167 8.73 -6.80 -11.29
N LEU A 168 8.91 -5.67 -11.99
CA LEU A 168 8.37 -5.47 -13.33
C LEU A 168 9.39 -5.67 -14.44
N TYR A 169 10.57 -6.21 -14.13
CA TYR A 169 11.60 -6.46 -15.14
C TYR A 169 11.06 -7.34 -16.29
N GLY A 170 11.20 -6.86 -17.53
CA GLY A 170 10.72 -7.53 -18.72
C GLY A 170 9.20 -7.41 -18.98
N MET A 171 8.49 -6.55 -18.26
CA MET A 171 7.06 -6.28 -18.45
C MET A 171 6.79 -4.95 -19.15
N ASP A 172 7.78 -4.41 -19.90
CA ASP A 172 7.71 -3.08 -20.54
C ASP A 172 6.48 -2.88 -21.41
N GLU A 173 6.21 -3.83 -22.30
CA GLU A 173 5.08 -3.76 -23.23
C GLU A 173 3.72 -3.83 -22.49
N LEU A 174 3.63 -4.71 -21.49
CA LEU A 174 2.40 -4.88 -20.72
C LEU A 174 2.12 -3.67 -19.84
N PHE A 175 3.16 -3.11 -19.22
CA PHE A 175 3.04 -1.89 -18.43
C PHE A 175 2.60 -0.71 -19.29
N GLN A 176 3.20 -0.54 -20.50
CA GLN A 176 2.80 0.51 -21.43
C GLN A 176 1.34 0.36 -21.87
N LYS A 177 0.90 -0.86 -22.22
CA LYS A 177 -0.50 -1.11 -22.55
C LYS A 177 -1.44 -0.73 -21.41
N GLY A 178 -1.09 -1.05 -20.16
CA GLY A 178 -1.88 -0.65 -19.00
C GLY A 178 -1.95 0.87 -18.83
N LEU A 179 -0.82 1.56 -19.01
CA LEU A 179 -0.77 3.02 -18.96
C LEU A 179 -1.65 3.66 -20.05
N ASP A 180 -1.72 3.09 -21.25
CA ASP A 180 -2.55 3.61 -22.36
C ASP A 180 -4.05 3.68 -21.98
N TYR A 181 -4.54 2.79 -21.09
CA TYR A 181 -5.90 2.88 -20.54
C TYR A 181 -5.97 3.89 -19.38
N VAL A 182 -4.98 3.88 -18.48
CA VAL A 182 -4.97 4.75 -17.31
C VAL A 182 -4.94 6.23 -17.69
N VAL A 183 -4.17 6.62 -18.71
CA VAL A 183 -4.10 8.01 -19.16
C VAL A 183 -5.43 8.53 -19.70
N LYS A 184 -6.32 7.65 -20.16
CA LYS A 184 -7.68 8.03 -20.62
C LYS A 184 -8.68 8.24 -19.49
N LEU A 185 -8.32 7.90 -18.25
CA LEU A 185 -9.21 8.07 -17.10
C LEU A 185 -9.31 9.52 -16.61
N THR A 186 -8.43 10.40 -17.08
CA THR A 186 -8.43 11.83 -16.74
C THR A 186 -8.28 12.70 -17.97
N THR A 187 -8.77 13.92 -17.91
CA THR A 187 -8.43 15.00 -18.86
C THR A 187 -7.19 15.79 -18.42
N GLY A 188 -6.73 15.54 -17.19
CA GLY A 188 -5.53 16.14 -16.62
C GLY A 188 -4.26 15.37 -16.99
N LYS A 189 -3.25 15.47 -16.15
CA LYS A 189 -1.96 14.82 -16.37
C LYS A 189 -1.89 13.48 -15.65
N THR A 190 -1.21 12.52 -16.27
CA THR A 190 -0.78 11.29 -15.60
C THR A 190 0.71 11.41 -15.29
N HIS A 191 1.06 11.33 -14.01
CA HIS A 191 2.42 11.42 -13.51
C HIS A 191 2.97 10.04 -13.18
N LEU A 192 4.12 9.69 -13.75
CA LEU A 192 4.91 8.53 -13.39
C LEU A 192 6.16 9.01 -12.66
N ASN A 193 6.24 8.73 -11.38
CA ASN A 193 7.32 9.21 -10.52
C ASN A 193 8.36 8.11 -10.31
N ILE A 194 9.61 8.41 -10.68
CA ILE A 194 10.74 7.47 -10.60
C ILE A 194 11.77 7.92 -9.58
N ASP A 195 12.55 6.97 -9.05
CA ASP A 195 13.63 7.28 -8.11
C ASP A 195 14.75 8.09 -8.78
N GLY A 196 15.00 9.26 -8.27
CA GLY A 196 16.08 10.13 -8.72
C GLY A 196 17.46 9.78 -8.13
N ASN A 197 17.54 8.86 -7.15
CA ASN A 197 18.79 8.41 -6.53
C ASN A 197 19.41 7.22 -7.26
N THR A 198 18.63 6.51 -8.10
CA THR A 198 19.05 5.29 -8.79
C THR A 198 18.96 5.44 -10.32
N ASN A 199 19.23 4.37 -11.04
CA ASN A 199 18.99 4.26 -12.47
C ASN A 199 17.77 3.35 -12.68
N PRO A 200 16.56 3.91 -12.73
CA PRO A 200 15.34 3.13 -12.84
C PRO A 200 15.26 2.33 -14.14
N SER A 201 14.51 1.23 -14.08
CA SER A 201 14.27 0.31 -15.20
C SER A 201 13.71 1.02 -16.44
N LYS A 202 13.96 0.43 -17.61
CA LYS A 202 13.38 0.89 -18.89
C LYS A 202 11.86 0.84 -18.88
N VAL A 203 11.26 -0.07 -18.13
CA VAL A 203 9.81 -0.14 -17.93
C VAL A 203 9.23 1.22 -17.56
N PHE A 204 9.93 1.97 -16.70
CA PHE A 204 9.47 3.27 -16.23
C PHE A 204 10.06 4.43 -17.04
N THR A 205 11.35 4.37 -17.36
CA THR A 205 12.03 5.50 -18.03
C THR A 205 11.67 5.67 -19.49
N GLN A 206 11.12 4.63 -20.14
CA GLN A 206 10.67 4.66 -21.54
C GLN A 206 9.15 4.73 -21.70
N ALA A 207 8.39 4.83 -20.61
CA ALA A 207 6.94 4.96 -20.61
C ALA A 207 6.50 6.21 -21.40
N LYS A 208 5.43 6.06 -22.19
CA LYS A 208 4.90 7.11 -23.06
C LYS A 208 3.51 7.54 -22.57
N GLY A 209 3.08 8.75 -22.96
CA GLY A 209 1.77 9.29 -22.59
C GLY A 209 1.67 9.84 -21.17
N VAL A 210 2.77 9.82 -20.40
CA VAL A 210 2.84 10.26 -19.02
C VAL A 210 3.94 11.30 -18.80
N GLU A 211 3.81 12.10 -17.74
CA GLU A 211 4.89 12.99 -17.30
C GLU A 211 5.78 12.25 -16.30
N ILE A 212 7.00 11.91 -16.71
CA ILE A 212 7.98 11.24 -15.86
C ILE A 212 8.67 12.27 -14.98
N ASN A 213 8.51 12.16 -13.66
CA ASN A 213 9.20 13.02 -12.69
C ASN A 213 10.24 12.21 -11.93
N LYS A 214 11.38 12.85 -11.64
CA LYS A 214 12.45 12.27 -10.81
C LYS A 214 12.36 12.83 -9.41
N ILE A 215 12.23 11.95 -8.42
CA ILE A 215 12.15 12.34 -7.01
C ILE A 215 13.25 11.65 -6.25
N SER A 216 14.02 12.42 -5.50
CA SER A 216 15.12 11.93 -4.68
C SER A 216 14.96 12.40 -3.24
N GLY A 217 15.34 11.53 -2.29
CA GLY A 217 15.26 11.82 -0.86
C GLY A 217 15.24 10.54 -0.04
N ALA A 218 15.22 10.71 1.28
CA ALA A 218 14.96 9.64 2.23
C ALA A 218 13.46 9.31 2.27
N HIS A 219 13.09 8.19 2.91
CA HIS A 219 11.67 7.93 3.22
C HIS A 219 11.06 9.13 3.96
N PRO A 220 9.88 9.61 3.57
CA PRO A 220 8.85 9.03 2.72
C PRO A 220 8.84 9.53 1.25
N ALA A 221 9.98 9.72 0.61
CA ALA A 221 10.04 10.20 -0.78
C ALA A 221 9.27 9.32 -1.78
N GLY A 222 9.14 8.02 -1.48
CA GLY A 222 8.39 7.05 -2.28
C GLY A 222 6.87 7.10 -2.08
N ASN A 223 6.38 7.76 -1.02
CA ASN A 223 4.94 7.84 -0.77
C ASN A 223 4.27 8.75 -1.78
N VAL A 224 3.20 8.26 -2.41
CA VAL A 224 2.51 8.99 -3.47
C VAL A 224 1.92 10.31 -2.98
N GLY A 225 1.46 10.41 -1.73
CA GLY A 225 0.95 11.63 -1.12
C GLY A 225 2.01 12.73 -1.04
N VAL A 226 3.23 12.37 -0.61
CA VAL A 226 4.38 13.29 -0.60
C VAL A 226 4.71 13.77 -2.02
N GLN A 227 4.65 12.88 -3.00
CA GLN A 227 4.90 13.20 -4.40
C GLN A 227 3.84 14.15 -4.97
N MET A 228 2.56 13.90 -4.67
CA MET A 228 1.42 14.77 -5.04
C MET A 228 1.61 16.17 -4.49
N HIS A 229 1.95 16.30 -3.20
CA HIS A 229 2.20 17.59 -2.55
C HIS A 229 3.22 18.45 -3.32
N HIS A 230 4.30 17.85 -3.80
CA HIS A 230 5.36 18.60 -4.51
C HIS A 230 5.09 18.84 -6.00
N ILE A 231 4.24 18.02 -6.62
CA ILE A 231 3.96 18.10 -8.06
C ILE A 231 2.70 18.91 -8.32
N ASP A 232 1.61 18.51 -7.69
CA ASP A 232 0.28 19.07 -7.88
C ASP A 232 -0.58 18.90 -6.62
N PRO A 233 -0.40 19.76 -5.60
CA PRO A 233 -1.07 19.65 -4.30
C PRO A 233 -2.59 19.68 -4.43
N ILE A 234 -3.27 19.05 -3.48
CA ILE A 234 -4.72 18.83 -3.49
C ILE A 234 -5.40 19.92 -2.66
N ASN A 235 -6.31 20.68 -3.27
CA ASN A 235 -7.15 21.65 -2.58
C ASN A 235 -8.55 21.07 -2.27
N LYS A 236 -9.30 21.76 -1.42
CA LYS A 236 -10.70 21.42 -1.13
C LYS A 236 -11.52 21.36 -2.42
N GLY A 237 -12.24 20.26 -2.62
CA GLY A 237 -13.07 20.02 -3.80
C GLY A 237 -12.33 19.40 -4.99
N GLU A 238 -11.02 19.24 -4.92
CA GLU A 238 -10.24 18.53 -5.93
C GLU A 238 -10.09 17.05 -5.59
N VAL A 239 -9.99 16.20 -6.63
CA VAL A 239 -9.77 14.76 -6.51
C VAL A 239 -8.57 14.38 -7.37
N VAL A 240 -7.68 13.58 -6.81
CA VAL A 240 -6.53 13.00 -7.50
C VAL A 240 -6.56 11.49 -7.33
N TRP A 241 -6.33 10.76 -8.41
CA TRP A 241 -6.28 9.29 -8.36
C TRP A 241 -4.84 8.79 -8.35
N TYR A 242 -4.66 7.59 -7.83
CA TYR A 242 -3.36 6.92 -7.86
C TYR A 242 -3.48 5.41 -7.95
N LEU A 243 -2.45 4.79 -8.50
CA LEU A 243 -2.32 3.35 -8.70
C LEU A 243 -0.88 2.93 -8.41
N GLU A 244 -0.73 1.67 -7.99
CA GLU A 244 0.58 1.03 -7.91
C GLU A 244 1.01 0.45 -9.27
N PRO A 245 2.32 0.29 -9.53
CA PRO A 245 2.80 -0.22 -10.83
C PRO A 245 2.26 -1.60 -11.21
N GLN A 246 2.07 -2.50 -10.25
CA GLN A 246 1.52 -3.83 -10.52
C GLN A 246 0.02 -3.83 -10.80
N ASP A 247 -0.70 -2.81 -10.32
CA ASP A 247 -2.13 -2.64 -10.61
C ASP A 247 -2.33 -2.30 -12.11
N ILE A 248 -1.39 -1.54 -12.69
CA ILE A 248 -1.38 -1.23 -14.13
C ILE A 248 -1.21 -2.51 -14.96
N ILE A 249 -0.40 -3.47 -14.50
CA ILE A 249 -0.27 -4.78 -15.14
C ILE A 249 -1.60 -5.56 -15.11
N ALA A 250 -2.33 -5.53 -13.97
CA ALA A 250 -3.64 -6.18 -13.87
C ALA A 250 -4.67 -5.54 -14.82
N ILE A 251 -4.68 -4.21 -14.94
CA ILE A 251 -5.51 -3.49 -15.91
C ILE A 251 -5.14 -3.89 -17.35
N ALA A 252 -3.86 -3.96 -17.67
CA ALA A 252 -3.40 -4.39 -18.99
C ALA A 252 -3.93 -5.78 -19.34
N ARG A 253 -3.82 -6.76 -18.44
CA ARG A 253 -4.29 -8.14 -18.67
C ARG A 253 -5.81 -8.20 -18.89
N LEU A 254 -6.58 -7.39 -18.17
CA LEU A 254 -8.01 -7.30 -18.41
C LEU A 254 -8.32 -6.98 -19.87
N PHE A 255 -7.71 -5.94 -20.43
CA PHE A 255 -8.03 -5.46 -21.78
C PHE A 255 -7.33 -6.22 -22.89
N THR A 256 -6.17 -6.84 -22.63
CA THR A 256 -5.40 -7.58 -23.63
C THR A 256 -5.72 -9.07 -23.67
N GLU A 257 -6.04 -9.67 -22.54
CA GLU A 257 -6.29 -11.10 -22.39
C GLU A 257 -7.75 -11.43 -22.06
N GLY A 258 -8.55 -10.42 -21.68
CA GLY A 258 -9.94 -10.58 -21.25
C GLY A 258 -10.06 -11.33 -19.91
N LYS A 259 -9.08 -11.20 -19.02
CA LYS A 259 -9.00 -11.96 -17.76
C LYS A 259 -8.84 -11.05 -16.56
N TYR A 260 -9.46 -11.44 -15.45
CA TYR A 260 -9.16 -10.90 -14.14
C TYR A 260 -7.97 -11.64 -13.54
N ASP A 261 -6.76 -11.30 -14.00
CA ASP A 261 -5.52 -11.87 -13.47
C ASP A 261 -4.82 -10.83 -12.59
N ILE A 262 -4.96 -11.00 -11.29
CA ILE A 262 -4.35 -10.15 -10.25
C ILE A 262 -3.14 -10.83 -9.61
N SER A 263 -2.48 -11.72 -10.35
CA SER A 263 -1.19 -12.25 -9.93
C SER A 263 -0.18 -11.14 -9.80
N ARG A 264 0.60 -11.17 -8.72
CA ARG A 264 1.60 -10.15 -8.40
C ARG A 264 2.89 -10.76 -7.88
N ILE A 265 3.91 -9.97 -7.92
CA ILE A 265 5.20 -10.27 -7.33
C ILE A 265 5.24 -9.61 -5.96
N ILE A 266 5.69 -10.35 -4.96
CA ILE A 266 5.85 -9.87 -3.60
C ILE A 266 7.27 -10.09 -3.11
N ALA A 267 7.73 -9.23 -2.19
CA ALA A 267 8.97 -9.39 -1.47
C ALA A 267 8.68 -9.99 -0.08
N LEU A 268 9.43 -11.02 0.32
CA LEU A 268 9.46 -11.51 1.69
C LEU A 268 10.79 -11.08 2.30
N GLY A 269 10.73 -10.24 3.33
CA GLY A 269 11.91 -9.68 3.99
C GLY A 269 11.76 -9.65 5.52
N GLY A 270 12.81 -9.17 6.17
CA GLY A 270 12.85 -9.01 7.62
C GLY A 270 13.96 -9.82 8.28
N ALA A 271 14.40 -9.35 9.44
CA ALA A 271 15.54 -9.94 10.17
C ALA A 271 15.29 -11.40 10.61
N GLN A 272 14.01 -11.80 10.72
CA GLN A 272 13.60 -13.13 11.12
C GLN A 272 13.35 -14.09 9.95
N VAL A 273 13.53 -13.63 8.71
CA VAL A 273 13.47 -14.48 7.51
C VAL A 273 14.84 -15.11 7.27
N ALA A 274 14.90 -16.42 7.09
CA ALA A 274 16.15 -17.13 6.83
C ALA A 274 16.67 -16.91 5.40
N LYS A 275 15.75 -16.84 4.42
CA LYS A 275 16.05 -16.65 3.00
C LYS A 275 15.09 -15.59 2.42
N PRO A 276 15.36 -14.30 2.64
CA PRO A 276 14.55 -13.22 2.07
C PRO A 276 14.61 -13.25 0.53
N ARG A 277 13.45 -13.25 -0.16
CA ARG A 277 13.36 -13.42 -1.62
C ARG A 277 12.06 -12.87 -2.18
N TYR A 278 11.99 -12.85 -3.51
CA TYR A 278 10.77 -12.51 -4.25
C TYR A 278 9.99 -13.76 -4.62
N TYR A 279 8.68 -13.64 -4.60
CA TYR A 279 7.74 -14.71 -4.94
C TYR A 279 6.65 -14.19 -5.87
N ARG A 280 6.19 -15.07 -6.77
CA ARG A 280 4.97 -14.81 -7.54
C ARG A 280 3.79 -15.45 -6.82
N THR A 281 2.75 -14.67 -6.58
CA THR A 281 1.53 -15.13 -5.91
C THR A 281 0.31 -14.42 -6.47
N ILE A 282 -0.87 -14.73 -5.94
CA ILE A 282 -2.13 -14.05 -6.26
C ILE A 282 -2.59 -13.32 -5.00
N SER A 283 -3.17 -12.12 -5.14
CA SER A 283 -3.70 -11.36 -4.01
C SER A 283 -4.72 -12.19 -3.23
N GLY A 284 -4.66 -12.11 -1.90
CA GLY A 284 -5.50 -12.93 -1.01
C GLY A 284 -4.97 -14.35 -0.76
N ALA A 285 -3.82 -14.73 -1.30
CA ALA A 285 -3.17 -16.01 -0.98
C ALA A 285 -2.72 -16.06 0.49
N SER A 286 -2.82 -17.25 1.13
CA SER A 286 -2.19 -17.47 2.43
C SER A 286 -0.67 -17.38 2.29
N ILE A 287 -0.04 -16.72 3.24
CA ILE A 287 1.42 -16.56 3.28
C ILE A 287 2.13 -17.75 3.94
N ALA A 288 1.39 -18.71 4.53
CA ALA A 288 1.94 -19.84 5.26
C ALA A 288 3.03 -20.57 4.47
N ASN A 289 2.77 -20.85 3.18
CA ASN A 289 3.73 -21.57 2.33
C ASN A 289 5.04 -20.78 2.07
N LEU A 290 5.04 -19.48 2.24
CA LEU A 290 6.24 -18.63 2.15
C LEU A 290 7.13 -18.76 3.39
N LEU A 291 6.50 -19.01 4.54
CA LEU A 291 7.12 -19.02 5.85
C LEU A 291 7.63 -20.41 6.28
N VAL A 292 7.09 -21.49 5.70
CA VAL A 292 7.49 -22.87 6.03
C VAL A 292 9.01 -23.06 5.84
N ASN A 293 9.70 -23.46 6.92
CA ASN A 293 11.16 -23.64 6.95
C ASN A 293 11.96 -22.39 6.53
N ASN A 294 11.37 -21.23 6.64
CA ASN A 294 11.99 -19.96 6.23
C ASN A 294 11.99 -18.90 7.35
N LEU A 295 11.49 -19.23 8.53
CA LEU A 295 11.60 -18.41 9.72
C LEU A 295 12.78 -18.85 10.59
N LYS A 296 13.41 -17.89 11.27
CA LYS A 296 14.36 -18.15 12.35
C LYS A 296 13.59 -18.52 13.61
N GLU A 297 14.28 -19.19 14.54
CA GLU A 297 13.74 -19.49 15.86
C GLU A 297 13.46 -18.21 16.64
N GLY A 298 12.37 -18.17 17.40
CA GLY A 298 11.95 -17.04 18.21
C GLY A 298 10.47 -16.71 18.10
N ASP A 299 10.05 -15.69 18.82
CA ASP A 299 8.70 -15.14 18.76
C ASP A 299 8.67 -14.11 17.61
N ASN A 300 7.99 -14.43 16.52
CA ASN A 300 8.02 -13.68 15.29
C ASN A 300 6.74 -12.87 15.10
N ARG A 301 6.88 -11.60 14.73
CA ARG A 301 5.79 -10.78 14.23
C ARG A 301 5.79 -10.80 12.73
N VAL A 302 4.70 -11.32 12.15
CA VAL A 302 4.48 -11.35 10.71
C VAL A 302 3.61 -10.17 10.31
N ILE A 303 4.05 -9.43 9.31
CA ILE A 303 3.40 -8.20 8.86
C ILE A 303 3.08 -8.34 7.37
N SER A 304 1.81 -8.16 7.01
CA SER A 304 1.39 -7.93 5.63
C SER A 304 1.60 -6.46 5.30
N GLY A 305 2.49 -6.16 4.37
CA GLY A 305 2.97 -4.80 4.08
C GLY A 305 4.36 -4.52 4.65
N ASP A 306 4.73 -3.25 4.69
CA ASP A 306 5.98 -2.77 5.26
C ASP A 306 5.90 -2.62 6.80
N ILE A 307 7.05 -2.36 7.40
CA ILE A 307 7.19 -2.28 8.86
C ILE A 307 6.53 -1.02 9.48
N LEU A 308 6.26 0.01 8.68
CA LEU A 308 5.75 1.30 9.16
C LEU A 308 4.22 1.40 9.05
N SER A 309 3.65 0.88 7.96
CA SER A 309 2.23 1.01 7.64
C SER A 309 1.49 -0.32 7.49
N GLY A 310 2.21 -1.44 7.51
CA GLY A 310 1.63 -2.78 7.35
C GLY A 310 0.80 -3.26 8.55
N GLN A 311 0.07 -4.33 8.34
CA GLN A 311 -0.80 -4.94 9.35
C GLN A 311 -0.18 -6.23 9.89
N GLN A 312 -0.18 -6.39 11.21
CA GLN A 312 0.18 -7.67 11.82
C GLN A 312 -0.86 -8.74 11.43
N ILE A 313 -0.36 -9.89 11.03
CA ILE A 313 -1.18 -11.06 10.68
C ILE A 313 -0.59 -12.32 11.32
N ASP A 314 -1.40 -13.36 11.42
CA ASP A 314 -0.92 -14.68 11.83
C ASP A 314 -0.03 -15.32 10.75
N GLU A 315 0.81 -16.29 11.12
CA GLU A 315 1.66 -17.05 10.19
C GLU A 315 0.85 -17.78 9.08
N ASN A 316 -0.40 -18.11 9.36
CA ASN A 316 -1.36 -18.67 8.41
C ASN A 316 -2.25 -17.61 7.74
N GLY A 317 -2.01 -16.35 8.05
CA GLY A 317 -2.77 -15.21 7.53
C GLY A 317 -2.64 -15.06 6.02
N THR A 318 -3.32 -14.06 5.48
CA THR A 318 -3.35 -13.79 4.05
C THR A 318 -2.80 -12.40 3.76
N LEU A 319 -2.16 -12.28 2.60
CA LEU A 319 -1.68 -11.01 2.10
C LEU A 319 -2.84 -10.04 1.87
N GLY A 320 -2.73 -8.83 2.38
CA GLY A 320 -3.69 -7.74 2.13
C GLY A 320 -3.78 -7.38 0.65
N PHE A 321 -4.93 -6.88 0.24
CA PHE A 321 -5.22 -6.64 -1.18
C PHE A 321 -4.21 -5.71 -1.87
N TYR A 322 -3.77 -4.67 -1.20
CA TYR A 322 -2.82 -3.67 -1.74
C TYR A 322 -1.36 -3.99 -1.43
N HIS A 323 -1.09 -4.96 -0.56
CA HIS A 323 0.26 -5.22 -0.11
C HIS A 323 1.08 -6.04 -1.11
N THR A 324 2.33 -5.65 -1.28
CA THR A 324 3.32 -6.32 -2.15
C THR A 324 4.57 -6.77 -1.38
N THR A 325 4.53 -6.65 -0.06
CA THR A 325 5.63 -7.03 0.83
C THR A 325 5.06 -7.84 2.00
N VAL A 326 5.81 -8.83 2.45
CA VAL A 326 5.63 -9.51 3.74
C VAL A 326 6.89 -9.28 4.55
N THR A 327 6.75 -8.70 5.73
CA THR A 327 7.88 -8.40 6.62
C THR A 327 7.80 -9.23 7.87
N VAL A 328 8.92 -9.86 8.28
CA VAL A 328 8.97 -10.64 9.53
C VAL A 328 10.09 -10.13 10.41
N ILE A 329 9.73 -9.68 11.59
CA ILE A 329 10.64 -9.18 12.63
C ILE A 329 10.40 -9.93 13.94
N GLU A 330 11.28 -9.75 14.90
CA GLU A 330 11.09 -10.26 16.25
C GLU A 330 9.96 -9.49 16.95
N GLU A 331 9.13 -10.20 17.74
CA GLU A 331 8.02 -9.58 18.50
C GLU A 331 8.52 -8.63 19.61
N GLY A 332 9.68 -8.90 20.22
CA GLY A 332 10.33 -7.96 21.13
C GLY A 332 9.58 -7.77 22.44
N LYS A 333 9.31 -8.83 23.19
CA LYS A 333 8.66 -8.79 24.51
C LYS A 333 9.63 -8.50 25.67
N GLU A 334 10.91 -8.50 25.43
CA GLU A 334 11.92 -8.35 26.46
C GLU A 334 12.10 -6.88 26.84
N GLN A 335 12.08 -6.61 28.16
CA GLN A 335 12.39 -5.31 28.72
C GLN A 335 13.87 -5.27 29.10
N GLU A 336 14.59 -4.31 28.57
CA GLU A 336 16.00 -4.10 28.89
C GLU A 336 16.13 -3.16 30.12
N PHE A 337 16.69 -3.70 31.19
CA PHE A 337 16.92 -2.90 32.41
C PHE A 337 17.89 -1.74 32.13
N LEU A 338 17.46 -0.50 32.43
CA LEU A 338 18.23 0.74 32.18
C LEU A 338 18.71 0.91 30.74
N GLY A 339 18.07 0.27 29.76
CA GLY A 339 18.46 0.28 28.35
C GLY A 339 18.57 1.65 27.70
N TRP A 340 17.94 2.68 28.27
CA TRP A 340 18.02 4.07 27.81
C TRP A 340 19.32 4.80 28.22
N ILE A 341 20.06 4.27 29.20
CA ILE A 341 21.34 4.84 29.70
C ILE A 341 22.56 4.18 29.04
N LEU A 342 22.40 2.97 28.49
CA LEU A 342 23.48 2.21 27.86
C LEU A 342 23.97 2.90 26.58
N PRO A 343 25.26 2.65 26.17
CA PRO A 343 25.82 3.21 24.93
C PRO A 343 25.03 2.92 23.67
N GLY A 344 24.24 1.82 23.65
CA GLY A 344 23.27 1.49 22.62
C GLY A 344 23.83 1.31 21.22
N MET A 345 25.02 0.71 21.08
CA MET A 345 25.65 0.47 19.77
C MET A 345 24.79 -0.35 18.79
N HIS A 346 23.79 -1.11 19.30
CA HIS A 346 22.88 -1.93 18.51
C HIS A 346 21.50 -1.30 18.35
N LYS A 347 21.24 -0.16 18.94
CA LYS A 347 19.95 0.53 18.93
C LYS A 347 19.93 1.57 17.83
N PHE A 348 18.83 1.65 17.10
CA PHE A 348 18.57 2.74 16.19
C PHE A 348 18.13 3.98 16.97
N SER A 349 18.56 5.15 16.54
CA SER A 349 18.15 6.41 17.16
C SER A 349 18.09 7.53 16.11
N ALA A 350 16.88 8.00 15.83
CA ALA A 350 16.66 9.16 14.97
C ALA A 350 17.28 10.45 15.58
N SER A 351 17.21 10.59 16.91
CA SER A 351 17.71 11.75 17.66
C SER A 351 19.20 11.70 18.00
N LYS A 352 19.93 10.68 17.52
CA LYS A 352 21.36 10.46 17.83
C LYS A 352 21.65 10.29 19.34
N THR A 353 20.71 9.76 20.10
CA THR A 353 20.83 9.52 21.54
C THR A 353 21.86 8.42 21.84
N PHE A 354 21.93 7.38 21.02
CA PHE A 354 22.86 6.25 21.16
C PHE A 354 24.09 6.41 20.30
N LEU A 355 25.21 5.85 20.71
CA LEU A 355 26.50 5.90 19.97
C LEU A 355 26.44 5.20 18.60
N SER A 356 25.38 4.46 18.30
CA SER A 356 25.16 3.84 16.99
C SER A 356 25.15 4.84 15.82
N TRP A 357 24.90 6.13 16.06
CA TRP A 357 24.99 7.17 15.02
C TRP A 357 26.40 7.35 14.44
N LEU A 358 27.44 6.87 15.12
CA LEU A 358 28.82 6.85 14.61
C LEU A 358 29.01 5.85 13.46
N THR A 359 28.07 4.94 13.26
CA THR A 359 28.08 3.92 12.19
C THR A 359 26.85 4.03 11.28
N PRO A 360 26.75 5.08 10.44
CA PRO A 360 25.53 5.40 9.69
C PRO A 360 25.13 4.34 8.64
N SER A 361 26.08 3.52 8.18
CA SER A 361 25.83 2.43 7.22
C SER A 361 25.38 1.12 7.87
N LYS A 362 25.29 1.09 9.22
CA LYS A 362 24.89 -0.11 9.93
C LYS A 362 23.43 -0.46 9.62
N LYS A 363 23.18 -1.74 9.36
CA LYS A 363 21.82 -2.30 9.29
C LYS A 363 21.42 -2.88 10.65
N TYR A 364 20.16 -2.71 11.02
CA TYR A 364 19.62 -3.06 12.33
C TYR A 364 18.61 -4.21 12.21
N ALA A 365 18.63 -5.12 13.19
CA ALA A 365 17.54 -6.05 13.44
C ALA A 365 16.62 -5.41 14.51
N LEU A 366 15.71 -4.55 14.09
CA LEU A 366 14.73 -3.97 15.01
C LEU A 366 13.61 -4.98 15.27
N ASN A 367 13.07 -4.92 16.48
CA ASN A 367 11.90 -5.67 16.90
C ASN A 367 10.69 -4.74 17.09
N ALA A 368 9.55 -5.30 17.47
CA ALA A 368 8.32 -4.55 17.67
C ALA A 368 8.18 -3.91 19.05
N ASN A 369 9.25 -3.88 19.85
CA ASN A 369 9.21 -3.25 21.17
C ASN A 369 9.07 -1.73 21.02
N MET A 370 8.10 -1.16 21.71
CA MET A 370 7.81 0.28 21.68
C MET A 370 8.91 1.13 22.31
N HIS A 371 9.80 0.54 23.14
CA HIS A 371 10.87 1.24 23.88
C HIS A 371 10.39 2.48 24.61
N GLY A 372 9.27 2.37 25.31
CA GLY A 372 8.66 3.45 26.08
C GLY A 372 7.20 3.16 26.38
N GLU A 373 6.51 4.16 26.86
CA GLU A 373 5.08 4.12 27.17
C GLU A 373 4.39 5.29 26.48
N GLU A 374 3.09 5.16 26.24
CA GLU A 374 2.26 6.25 25.76
C GLU A 374 2.24 7.40 26.79
N ARG A 375 2.42 8.61 26.30
CA ARG A 375 2.51 9.82 27.13
C ARG A 375 1.66 10.93 26.52
N ALA A 376 1.46 11.98 27.31
CA ALA A 376 0.80 13.19 26.83
C ALA A 376 1.49 13.71 25.56
N TYR A 377 0.67 14.06 24.56
CA TYR A 377 1.15 14.56 23.29
C TYR A 377 1.70 15.98 23.41
N VAL A 378 2.97 16.16 23.09
CA VAL A 378 3.68 17.44 23.21
C VAL A 378 4.33 17.84 21.90
N VAL A 379 4.56 19.14 21.73
CA VAL A 379 5.27 19.69 20.57
C VAL A 379 6.78 19.48 20.76
N THR A 380 7.39 18.63 19.94
CA THR A 380 8.82 18.33 20.03
C THR A 380 9.61 18.82 18.83
N GLY A 381 8.97 19.12 17.68
CA GLY A 381 9.61 19.43 16.42
C GLY A 381 10.23 18.22 15.70
N GLU A 382 9.99 16.99 16.18
CA GLU A 382 10.53 15.78 15.54
C GLU A 382 9.78 15.42 14.26
N TYR A 383 8.48 15.68 14.18
CA TYR A 383 7.67 15.39 13.00
C TYR A 383 8.05 16.25 11.81
N GLU A 384 8.32 17.53 12.06
CA GLU A 384 8.74 18.49 11.03
C GLU A 384 10.10 18.15 10.41
N LYS A 385 10.92 17.33 11.08
CA LYS A 385 12.21 16.85 10.55
C LYS A 385 12.05 15.71 9.55
N VAL A 386 11.01 14.90 9.72
CA VAL A 386 10.82 13.67 8.94
C VAL A 386 9.72 13.77 7.89
N LEU A 387 8.79 14.72 8.01
CA LEU A 387 7.74 14.95 7.04
C LEU A 387 8.18 16.01 6.01
N PRO A 388 8.41 15.62 4.74
CA PRO A 388 8.83 16.54 3.69
C PRO A 388 7.64 17.22 2.99
N MET A 389 6.60 17.57 3.71
CA MET A 389 5.45 18.33 3.22
C MET A 389 5.36 19.68 3.93
N ASP A 390 4.82 20.69 3.25
CA ASP A 390 4.64 22.03 3.82
C ASP A 390 3.29 22.12 4.56
N ILE A 391 3.17 21.28 5.58
CA ILE A 391 2.06 21.24 6.52
C ILE A 391 2.58 21.25 7.95
N TYR A 392 1.70 21.54 8.90
CA TYR A 392 1.99 21.54 10.34
C TYR A 392 1.52 20.23 10.99
N PRO A 393 2.32 19.13 10.96
CA PRO A 393 1.86 17.81 11.35
C PRO A 393 1.39 17.76 12.81
N THR A 394 2.11 18.41 13.73
CA THR A 394 1.74 18.44 15.14
C THR A 394 0.39 19.10 15.38
N GLN A 395 0.10 20.22 14.69
CA GLN A 395 -1.15 20.96 14.80
C GLN A 395 -2.30 20.19 14.13
N LEU A 396 -2.04 19.58 12.97
CA LEU A 396 -3.02 18.76 12.25
C LEU A 396 -3.47 17.57 13.10
N ILE A 397 -2.52 16.84 13.70
CA ILE A 397 -2.83 15.70 14.59
C ILE A 397 -3.67 16.17 15.79
N LYS A 398 -3.34 17.32 16.38
CA LYS A 398 -4.17 17.89 17.47
C LYS A 398 -5.56 18.25 17.00
N ALA A 399 -5.72 18.85 15.83
CA ALA A 399 -7.03 19.15 15.25
C ALA A 399 -7.86 17.86 15.07
N CYS A 400 -7.24 16.76 14.60
CA CYS A 400 -7.88 15.45 14.49
C CYS A 400 -8.29 14.89 15.89
N MET A 401 -7.44 15.03 16.90
CA MET A 401 -7.75 14.57 18.27
C MET A 401 -8.91 15.32 18.92
N PHE A 402 -9.09 16.60 18.56
CA PHE A 402 -10.18 17.44 19.06
C PHE A 402 -11.39 17.51 18.13
N GLU A 403 -11.35 16.79 17.00
CA GLU A 403 -12.41 16.74 15.99
C GLU A 403 -12.77 18.11 15.41
N ASP A 404 -11.80 19.02 15.35
CA ASP A 404 -11.96 20.36 14.77
C ASP A 404 -11.81 20.32 13.24
N ILE A 405 -12.93 20.11 12.55
CA ILE A 405 -12.95 19.90 11.10
C ILE A 405 -12.43 21.12 10.35
N GLU A 406 -12.86 22.34 10.74
CA GLU A 406 -12.41 23.58 10.10
C GLU A 406 -10.90 23.75 10.20
N LEU A 407 -10.33 23.46 11.38
CA LEU A 407 -8.90 23.53 11.59
C LEU A 407 -8.16 22.42 10.83
N MET A 408 -8.71 21.19 10.75
CA MET A 408 -8.15 20.11 9.92
C MET A 408 -8.04 20.53 8.45
N GLU A 409 -9.10 21.12 7.89
CA GLU A 409 -9.15 21.60 6.51
C GLU A 409 -8.09 22.69 6.28
N ASN A 410 -8.00 23.67 7.17
CA ASN A 410 -7.05 24.77 7.08
C ASN A 410 -5.59 24.30 7.24
N LEU A 411 -5.35 23.17 7.88
CA LEU A 411 -4.02 22.59 8.11
C LEU A 411 -3.62 21.55 7.07
N GLY A 412 -4.43 21.28 6.04
CA GLY A 412 -4.07 20.44 4.90
C GLY A 412 -4.43 18.96 5.04
N ILE A 413 -5.51 18.61 5.76
CA ILE A 413 -5.97 17.21 5.91
C ILE A 413 -6.24 16.53 4.56
N TYR A 414 -6.60 17.26 3.52
CA TYR A 414 -6.89 16.74 2.19
C TYR A 414 -5.67 16.15 1.46
N GLU A 415 -4.47 16.59 1.83
CA GLU A 415 -3.24 16.16 1.17
C GLU A 415 -2.62 14.89 1.77
N VAL A 416 -2.97 14.56 3.01
CA VAL A 416 -2.33 13.48 3.76
C VAL A 416 -3.12 12.18 3.75
N SER A 417 -2.41 11.08 3.96
CA SER A 417 -2.94 9.77 4.33
C SER A 417 -2.22 9.26 5.59
N PRO A 418 -2.75 8.25 6.27
CA PRO A 418 -2.07 7.64 7.42
C PRO A 418 -0.62 7.24 7.11
N GLU A 419 -0.38 6.65 5.94
CA GLU A 419 0.94 6.24 5.45
C GLU A 419 1.96 7.41 5.39
N ASP A 420 1.53 8.60 4.98
CA ASP A 420 2.42 9.76 4.86
C ASP A 420 2.97 10.20 6.23
N LEU A 421 2.25 9.90 7.32
CA LEU A 421 2.64 10.22 8.69
C LEU A 421 3.16 9.01 9.50
N ALA A 422 3.34 7.84 8.88
CA ALA A 422 3.86 6.64 9.55
C ALA A 422 5.26 6.87 10.16
N LEU A 423 6.10 7.63 9.46
CA LEU A 423 7.41 8.00 9.99
C LEU A 423 7.32 8.98 11.17
N CYS A 424 6.30 9.85 11.22
CA CYS A 424 6.01 10.69 12.38
C CYS A 424 5.65 9.83 13.61
N GLU A 425 4.86 8.78 13.41
CA GLU A 425 4.54 7.81 14.46
C GLU A 425 5.80 7.09 14.96
N PHE A 426 6.68 6.65 14.06
CA PHE A 426 7.93 5.98 14.40
C PHE A 426 8.85 6.85 15.28
N VAL A 427 9.00 8.15 14.96
CA VAL A 427 9.84 9.08 15.74
C VAL A 427 9.12 9.68 16.95
N CYS A 428 7.85 9.37 17.16
CA CYS A 428 7.03 9.97 18.21
C CYS A 428 7.58 9.66 19.61
N THR A 429 7.97 10.70 20.32
CA THR A 429 8.43 10.57 21.72
C THR A 429 7.29 10.30 22.70
N SER A 430 6.06 10.68 22.34
CA SER A 430 4.83 10.45 23.13
C SER A 430 4.17 9.11 22.85
N LYS A 431 4.64 8.37 21.84
CA LYS A 431 4.16 7.03 21.46
C LYS A 431 2.65 6.97 21.18
N ILE A 432 2.08 8.03 20.59
CA ILE A 432 0.68 8.05 20.15
C ILE A 432 0.53 7.39 18.78
N GLU A 433 -0.65 6.85 18.51
CA GLU A 433 -1.02 6.21 17.26
C GLU A 433 -1.40 7.26 16.19
N VAL A 434 -0.39 7.91 15.59
CA VAL A 434 -0.58 9.01 14.63
C VAL A 434 -1.42 8.60 13.43
N GLN A 435 -1.15 7.42 12.87
CA GLN A 435 -1.86 6.91 11.69
C GLN A 435 -3.35 6.70 11.97
N SER A 436 -3.68 6.16 13.13
CA SER A 436 -5.07 5.95 13.58
C SER A 436 -5.80 7.28 13.77
N ILE A 437 -5.13 8.27 14.38
CA ILE A 437 -5.69 9.61 14.60
C ILE A 437 -5.97 10.31 13.25
N ILE A 438 -5.04 10.26 12.30
CA ILE A 438 -5.23 10.84 10.96
C ILE A 438 -6.35 10.12 10.21
N ARG A 439 -6.45 8.79 10.31
CA ARG A 439 -7.54 8.03 9.70
C ARG A 439 -8.90 8.48 10.22
N HIS A 440 -9.00 8.65 11.55
CA HIS A 440 -10.22 9.16 12.18
C HIS A 440 -10.58 10.56 11.69
N GLY A 441 -9.61 11.48 11.62
CA GLY A 441 -9.82 12.84 11.09
C GLY A 441 -10.32 12.83 9.64
N LEU A 442 -9.70 12.03 8.77
CA LEU A 442 -10.13 11.87 7.38
C LEU A 442 -11.56 11.33 7.26
N ASP A 443 -11.95 10.40 8.12
CA ASP A 443 -13.30 9.83 8.13
C ASP A 443 -14.35 10.84 8.58
N LEU A 444 -14.03 11.69 9.56
CA LEU A 444 -14.89 12.79 10.01
C LEU A 444 -15.10 13.81 8.89
N VAL A 445 -14.02 14.29 8.28
CA VAL A 445 -14.10 15.28 7.19
C VAL A 445 -14.86 14.71 5.99
N ARG A 446 -14.65 13.44 5.66
CA ARG A 446 -15.40 12.77 4.59
C ARG A 446 -16.89 12.72 4.88
N LYS A 447 -17.28 12.38 6.12
CA LYS A 447 -18.68 12.30 6.53
C LYS A 447 -19.38 13.66 6.49
N GLU A 448 -18.66 14.74 6.82
CA GLU A 448 -19.21 16.11 6.79
C GLU A 448 -19.41 16.60 5.35
N ASN A 449 -18.53 16.19 4.43
CA ASN A 449 -18.56 16.61 3.02
C ASN A 449 -19.34 15.63 2.10
N SER A 450 -20.10 14.64 2.64
CA SER A 450 -20.81 13.59 1.89
C SER A 450 -22.28 13.93 1.61
#